data_29391351bf8fdf08e1b60e884fcb9b31
#
_entry.id   29391351bf8fdf08e1b60e884fcb9b31
#
_cell.length_a   1.000
_cell.length_b   1.000
_cell.length_c   1.000
_cell.angle_alpha   90.00
_cell.angle_beta   90.00
_cell.angle_gamma   90.00
#
_symmetry.space_group_name_H-M   'P 1'
#
loop_
_entity.id
_entity.type
_entity.pdbx_description
1 polymer ?
#
loop_
_entity_poly.entity_id
_entity_poly.type
_entity_poly.pdbx_seq_one_letter_code
_entity_poly.pdbx_strand_id
1 'polypeptide(L)'
;MARRARPSFVMFEKTIARFEALLKGMVFDCHACGQCVLKQTGLICPMTCPKGLRNGPCGGTLHGECEVYPDKPCVWVRIHQRTAGSAPALPNLLPSPDARLYNTSSYLNFLAGHDEAARQPLPYLDLGARRTRLPVQTLSRLEQRLKSGAFVRTCELRAPRNANFDRFRREASAIHGHFDAVNATAYLNAKPSLPSPVVAAELVRLGCEAVCQATCRDHTKTSFIAELLQNQMNGVHNTLCLTGDSYAAIPKIKQVFDMDGALMLYEARHLRETGVVHFTGERLDPPPRPFLGAAMNPFTEPLEVPIRRLKQKAAAGADFIQTQIVFDVPGFRRFMAAVRDEGIDENVFILAGVPVVTSASGLAVLPRIPGVWLPEDAKRRLAQAKDIETEGVAVAQELAEALGEIRGVAGVHFMLFGPDHAVLPPIAQALRPFRVGATNETNPAPPALPACLSPT
;
A
#
# COMPACT_ATOMS: atom_id res chain seq x y z
N MET A 1 -37.58 18.84 10.57
CA MET A 1 -38.18 19.70 9.52
C MET A 1 -37.09 20.62 8.96
N ALA A 2 -36.53 20.29 7.81
CA ALA A 2 -35.54 21.14 7.14
C ALA A 2 -36.26 22.36 6.53
N ARG A 3 -35.93 23.56 6.98
CA ARG A 3 -36.41 24.81 6.36
C ARG A 3 -35.92 24.86 4.91
N ARG A 4 -36.82 24.80 3.93
CA ARG A 4 -36.49 25.04 2.51
C ARG A 4 -35.85 26.42 2.40
N ALA A 5 -34.59 26.49 2.02
CA ALA A 5 -33.88 27.73 1.75
C ALA A 5 -34.63 28.53 0.66
N ARG A 6 -34.66 29.88 0.77
CA ARG A 6 -35.30 30.75 -0.24
C ARG A 6 -34.58 30.58 -1.59
N PRO A 7 -35.29 30.51 -2.72
CA PRO A 7 -34.67 30.29 -4.05
C PRO A 7 -33.56 31.29 -4.40
N SER A 8 -33.66 32.53 -3.96
CA SER A 8 -32.63 33.58 -4.13
C SER A 8 -31.32 33.28 -3.40
N PHE A 9 -31.41 32.65 -2.23
CA PHE A 9 -30.22 32.26 -1.44
C PHE A 9 -29.45 31.13 -2.11
N VAL A 10 -30.13 30.10 -2.61
CA VAL A 10 -29.52 28.97 -3.35
C VAL A 10 -28.85 29.45 -4.64
N MET A 11 -29.43 30.44 -5.34
CA MET A 11 -28.82 31.00 -6.54
C MET A 11 -27.55 31.80 -6.23
N PHE A 12 -27.54 32.55 -5.13
CA PHE A 12 -26.37 33.27 -4.64
C PHE A 12 -25.19 32.31 -4.28
N GLU A 13 -25.48 31.26 -3.51
CA GLU A 13 -24.48 30.23 -3.16
C GLU A 13 -23.85 29.56 -4.39
N LYS A 14 -24.66 29.20 -5.39
CA LYS A 14 -24.19 28.63 -6.65
C LYS A 14 -23.30 29.60 -7.44
N THR A 15 -23.60 30.89 -7.41
CA THR A 15 -22.78 31.92 -8.08
C THR A 15 -21.41 32.05 -7.41
N ILE A 16 -21.38 32.10 -6.07
CA ILE A 16 -20.12 32.12 -5.31
C ILE A 16 -19.31 30.86 -5.59
N ALA A 17 -19.94 29.69 -5.56
CA ALA A 17 -19.24 28.40 -5.80
C ALA A 17 -18.60 28.36 -7.21
N ARG A 18 -19.30 28.87 -8.23
CA ARG A 18 -18.75 28.93 -9.60
C ARG A 18 -17.59 29.91 -9.71
N PHE A 19 -17.71 31.09 -9.09
CA PHE A 19 -16.63 32.07 -9.09
C PHE A 19 -15.40 31.57 -8.32
N GLU A 20 -15.59 30.98 -7.15
CA GLU A 20 -14.54 30.34 -6.37
C GLU A 20 -13.85 29.23 -7.17
N ALA A 21 -14.63 28.34 -7.79
CA ALA A 21 -14.09 27.24 -8.62
C ALA A 21 -13.27 27.75 -9.80
N LEU A 22 -13.71 28.82 -10.46
CA LEU A 22 -12.98 29.47 -11.54
C LEU A 22 -11.64 30.04 -11.06
N LEU A 23 -11.67 30.87 -10.01
CA LEU A 23 -10.44 31.49 -9.48
C LEU A 23 -9.46 30.45 -8.94
N LYS A 24 -9.93 29.52 -8.13
CA LYS A 24 -9.09 28.46 -7.59
C LYS A 24 -8.65 27.45 -8.66
N GLY A 25 -9.44 27.24 -9.70
CA GLY A 25 -9.08 26.43 -10.86
C GLY A 25 -7.87 27.03 -11.58
N MET A 26 -7.89 28.34 -11.86
CA MET A 26 -6.79 29.02 -12.53
C MET A 26 -5.48 29.06 -11.71
N VAL A 27 -5.60 29.19 -10.38
CA VAL A 27 -4.39 29.40 -9.51
C VAL A 27 -3.88 28.10 -8.91
N PHE A 28 -4.74 27.15 -8.57
CA PHE A 28 -4.42 25.97 -7.77
C PHE A 28 -4.84 24.65 -8.44
N ASP A 29 -5.29 24.69 -9.68
CA ASP A 29 -5.86 23.51 -10.36
C ASP A 29 -6.96 22.82 -9.51
N CYS A 30 -7.90 23.60 -9.00
CA CYS A 30 -8.89 23.18 -8.01
C CYS A 30 -9.98 22.30 -8.65
N HIS A 31 -10.28 21.16 -8.02
CA HIS A 31 -11.31 20.21 -8.44
C HIS A 31 -12.66 20.41 -7.73
N ALA A 32 -12.91 21.58 -7.16
CA ALA A 32 -14.18 21.98 -6.55
C ALA A 32 -14.79 20.94 -5.57
N CYS A 33 -13.96 20.29 -4.75
CA CYS A 33 -14.44 19.29 -3.78
C CYS A 33 -15.23 19.89 -2.61
N GLY A 34 -15.25 21.22 -2.47
CA GLY A 34 -15.98 21.94 -1.41
C GLY A 34 -15.38 21.83 0.00
N GLN A 35 -14.21 21.19 0.16
CA GLN A 35 -13.57 20.84 1.44
C GLN A 35 -12.07 21.14 1.37
N CYS A 36 -11.74 22.43 1.37
CA CYS A 36 -10.41 22.91 1.00
C CYS A 36 -9.36 22.62 2.06
N VAL A 37 -8.25 21.97 1.66
CA VAL A 37 -7.09 21.66 2.51
C VAL A 37 -5.81 22.33 2.02
N LEU A 38 -5.87 23.32 1.14
CA LEU A 38 -4.72 24.00 0.53
C LEU A 38 -3.71 24.54 1.56
N LYS A 39 -4.20 25.03 2.71
CA LYS A 39 -3.34 25.48 3.80
C LYS A 39 -2.41 24.37 4.32
N GLN A 40 -2.87 23.12 4.34
CA GLN A 40 -2.11 21.97 4.85
C GLN A 40 -1.17 21.39 3.80
N THR A 41 -1.40 21.70 2.52
CA THR A 41 -0.70 21.11 1.37
C THR A 41 0.21 22.10 0.64
N GLY A 42 0.61 23.19 1.30
CA GLY A 42 1.49 24.22 0.73
C GLY A 42 0.90 24.85 -0.53
N LEU A 43 -0.41 25.07 -0.55
CA LEU A 43 -1.20 25.64 -1.65
C LEU A 43 -1.22 24.78 -2.94
N ILE A 44 -0.96 23.49 -2.82
CA ILE A 44 -1.11 22.52 -3.92
C ILE A 44 -2.39 21.69 -3.66
N CYS A 45 -3.32 21.66 -4.62
CA CYS A 45 -4.56 20.91 -4.47
C CYS A 45 -4.31 19.40 -4.55
N PRO A 46 -4.56 18.59 -3.47
CA PRO A 46 -4.32 17.16 -3.50
C PRO A 46 -5.32 16.42 -4.41
N MET A 47 -6.46 17.06 -4.73
CA MET A 47 -7.47 16.48 -5.62
C MET A 47 -7.05 16.49 -7.10
N THR A 48 -5.90 17.09 -7.46
CA THR A 48 -5.25 16.91 -8.76
C THR A 48 -4.65 15.50 -8.91
N CYS A 49 -4.55 14.73 -7.81
CA CYS A 49 -4.23 13.31 -7.89
C CYS A 49 -5.30 12.58 -8.70
N PRO A 50 -4.95 11.85 -9.80
CA PRO A 50 -5.94 11.17 -10.64
C PRO A 50 -6.69 10.05 -9.93
N LYS A 51 -6.19 9.58 -8.76
CA LYS A 51 -6.86 8.64 -7.86
C LYS A 51 -7.65 9.35 -6.73
N GLY A 52 -7.70 10.68 -6.72
CA GLY A 52 -8.42 11.45 -5.69
C GLY A 52 -7.91 11.28 -4.26
N LEU A 53 -6.65 10.87 -4.06
CA LEU A 53 -6.11 10.57 -2.73
C LEU A 53 -5.91 11.84 -1.90
N ARG A 54 -6.32 11.81 -0.62
CA ARG A 54 -6.18 12.93 0.33
C ARG A 54 -5.07 12.76 1.36
N ASN A 55 -4.51 11.56 1.51
CA ASN A 55 -3.62 11.23 2.61
C ASN A 55 -2.21 10.81 2.17
N GLY A 56 -1.80 11.11 0.96
CA GLY A 56 -0.43 10.82 0.50
C GLY A 56 -0.35 9.99 -0.77
N PRO A 57 0.87 9.71 -1.23
CA PRO A 57 1.10 9.02 -2.49
C PRO A 57 0.57 7.58 -2.46
N CYS A 58 0.20 7.06 -3.64
CA CYS A 58 -0.28 5.68 -3.81
C CYS A 58 0.84 4.63 -3.69
N GLY A 59 2.10 5.02 -3.96
CA GLY A 59 3.24 4.10 -4.00
C GLY A 59 3.67 3.68 -5.40
N GLY A 60 2.92 4.03 -6.44
CA GLY A 60 3.30 3.78 -7.84
C GLY A 60 4.22 4.84 -8.46
N THR A 61 4.67 5.78 -7.65
CA THR A 61 5.58 6.84 -8.07
C THR A 61 6.98 6.28 -8.32
N LEU A 62 7.56 6.58 -9.47
CA LEU A 62 8.94 6.27 -9.83
C LEU A 62 9.59 7.56 -10.34
N HIS A 63 10.82 7.87 -9.90
CA HIS A 63 11.55 9.11 -10.24
C HIS A 63 10.74 10.41 -10.01
N GLY A 64 9.84 10.40 -9.02
CA GLY A 64 8.97 11.54 -8.72
C GLY A 64 7.76 11.70 -9.65
N GLU A 65 7.61 10.86 -10.67
CA GLU A 65 6.53 10.92 -11.66
C GLU A 65 5.29 10.14 -11.23
N CYS A 66 4.12 10.53 -11.77
CA CYS A 66 2.84 9.91 -11.47
C CYS A 66 2.65 8.63 -12.31
N GLU A 67 2.28 7.51 -11.70
CA GLU A 67 2.01 6.25 -12.42
C GLU A 67 0.87 6.32 -13.45
N VAL A 68 -0.06 7.28 -13.27
CA VAL A 68 -1.22 7.47 -14.16
C VAL A 68 -0.90 8.43 -15.29
N TYR A 69 -0.07 9.44 -15.01
CA TYR A 69 0.40 10.45 -15.95
C TYR A 69 1.93 10.51 -15.89
N PRO A 70 2.64 9.61 -16.61
CA PRO A 70 4.09 9.49 -16.50
C PRO A 70 4.89 10.74 -16.92
N ASP A 71 4.25 11.67 -17.62
CA ASP A 71 4.79 12.97 -18.02
C ASP A 71 4.56 14.09 -16.98
N LYS A 72 3.94 13.75 -15.84
CA LYS A 72 3.63 14.71 -14.78
C LYS A 72 4.21 14.30 -13.44
N PRO A 73 4.75 15.25 -12.68
CA PRO A 73 5.24 14.95 -11.33
C PRO A 73 4.09 14.55 -10.42
N CYS A 74 4.34 13.61 -9.50
CA CYS A 74 3.37 13.21 -8.50
C CYS A 74 3.00 14.41 -7.62
N VAL A 75 1.71 14.70 -7.51
CA VAL A 75 1.21 15.81 -6.69
C VAL A 75 1.64 15.69 -5.22
N TRP A 76 1.71 14.48 -4.68
CA TRP A 76 2.10 14.25 -3.29
C TRP A 76 3.61 14.42 -3.06
N VAL A 77 4.45 14.14 -4.05
CA VAL A 77 5.89 14.48 -4.01
C VAL A 77 6.05 16.00 -4.01
N ARG A 78 5.31 16.71 -4.88
CA ARG A 78 5.30 18.19 -4.91
C ARG A 78 4.83 18.81 -3.59
N ILE A 79 3.75 18.26 -3.00
CA ILE A 79 3.26 18.71 -1.69
C ILE A 79 4.34 18.51 -0.63
N HIS A 80 5.00 17.35 -0.61
CA HIS A 80 6.09 17.08 0.32
C HIS A 80 7.23 18.10 0.16
N GLN A 81 7.72 18.31 -1.05
CA GLN A 81 8.78 19.29 -1.33
C GLN A 81 8.39 20.71 -0.91
N ARG A 82 7.14 21.11 -1.14
CA ARG A 82 6.63 22.44 -0.78
C ARG A 82 6.47 22.64 0.73
N THR A 83 6.21 21.57 1.46
CA THR A 83 5.94 21.62 2.91
C THR A 83 7.10 21.13 3.76
N ALA A 84 8.22 20.72 3.19
CA ALA A 84 9.33 20.06 3.88
C ALA A 84 9.85 20.82 5.12
N GLY A 85 9.86 22.15 5.09
CA GLY A 85 10.31 22.97 6.22
C GLY A 85 9.26 23.26 7.30
N SER A 86 7.99 22.95 7.07
CA SER A 86 6.87 23.32 7.96
C SER A 86 5.87 22.18 8.23
N ALA A 87 6.09 21.02 7.62
CA ALA A 87 5.17 19.92 7.78
C ALA A 87 5.33 19.20 9.13
N PRO A 88 4.22 18.78 9.78
CA PRO A 88 4.31 17.94 10.96
C PRO A 88 5.01 16.62 10.64
N ALA A 89 5.66 16.01 11.64
CA ALA A 89 6.38 14.74 11.48
C ALA A 89 5.49 13.62 10.88
N LEU A 90 4.21 13.68 11.18
CA LEU A 90 3.19 12.80 10.61
C LEU A 90 2.06 13.65 10.00
N PRO A 91 1.73 13.49 8.69
CA PRO A 91 0.63 14.23 8.09
C PRO A 91 -0.70 13.77 8.68
N ASN A 92 -1.65 14.69 8.81
CA ASN A 92 -2.99 14.37 9.27
C ASN A 92 -3.62 13.28 8.42
N LEU A 93 -4.32 12.32 9.05
CA LEU A 93 -5.18 11.37 8.38
C LEU A 93 -6.55 12.02 8.21
N LEU A 94 -6.88 12.44 7.01
CA LEU A 94 -8.15 13.07 6.70
C LEU A 94 -9.18 12.03 6.25
N PRO A 95 -10.44 12.14 6.65
CA PRO A 95 -11.51 11.30 6.13
C PRO A 95 -11.73 11.53 4.63
N SER A 96 -12.43 10.61 3.98
CA SER A 96 -12.85 10.78 2.59
C SER A 96 -13.64 12.07 2.41
N PRO A 97 -13.54 12.74 1.25
CA PRO A 97 -14.37 13.90 0.97
C PRO A 97 -15.86 13.56 1.01
N ASP A 98 -16.67 14.43 1.62
CA ASP A 98 -18.12 14.33 1.55
C ASP A 98 -18.59 14.67 0.13
N ALA A 99 -19.16 13.66 -0.56
CA ALA A 99 -19.62 13.79 -1.94
C ALA A 99 -20.73 14.87 -2.11
N ARG A 100 -21.47 15.16 -1.05
CA ARG A 100 -22.54 16.20 -1.08
C ARG A 100 -21.99 17.61 -1.22
N LEU A 101 -20.71 17.82 -0.86
CA LEU A 101 -20.06 19.13 -0.90
C LEU A 101 -19.33 19.40 -2.24
N TYR A 102 -19.27 18.43 -3.15
CA TYR A 102 -18.67 18.66 -4.47
C TYR A 102 -19.48 19.72 -5.24
N ASN A 103 -18.76 20.59 -5.94
CA ASN A 103 -19.29 21.73 -6.69
C ASN A 103 -20.02 22.78 -5.82
N THR A 104 -19.79 22.77 -4.51
CA THR A 104 -20.20 23.84 -3.59
C THR A 104 -19.01 24.73 -3.23
N SER A 105 -19.27 25.91 -2.65
CA SER A 105 -18.21 26.82 -2.20
C SER A 105 -17.53 26.29 -0.94
N SER A 106 -16.22 26.04 -1.02
CA SER A 106 -15.46 25.61 0.16
C SER A 106 -15.35 26.72 1.22
N TYR A 107 -15.45 27.99 0.80
CA TYR A 107 -15.46 29.12 1.72
C TYR A 107 -16.79 29.18 2.51
N LEU A 108 -17.93 29.04 1.83
CA LEU A 108 -19.24 29.03 2.50
C LEU A 108 -19.40 27.79 3.38
N ASN A 109 -18.91 26.62 2.94
CA ASN A 109 -18.92 25.40 3.75
C ASN A 109 -18.12 25.58 5.02
N PHE A 110 -16.93 26.21 4.91
CA PHE A 110 -16.11 26.53 6.08
C PHE A 110 -16.84 27.45 7.07
N LEU A 111 -17.46 28.54 6.59
CA LEU A 111 -18.21 29.47 7.45
C LEU A 111 -19.42 28.81 8.10
N ALA A 112 -20.08 27.91 7.39
CA ALA A 112 -21.28 27.22 7.89
C ALA A 112 -20.94 25.95 8.71
N GLY A 113 -19.65 25.54 8.82
CA GLY A 113 -19.24 24.31 9.49
C GLY A 113 -19.58 23.01 8.75
N HIS A 114 -20.05 23.09 7.49
CA HIS A 114 -20.49 21.92 6.73
C HIS A 114 -19.34 20.96 6.40
N ASP A 115 -18.11 21.45 6.30
CA ASP A 115 -16.91 20.67 5.99
C ASP A 115 -16.10 20.31 7.24
N GLU A 116 -16.60 20.59 8.44
CA GLU A 116 -15.86 20.36 9.70
C GLU A 116 -15.42 18.91 9.86
N ALA A 117 -16.36 17.96 9.72
CA ALA A 117 -16.05 16.53 9.81
C ALA A 117 -15.00 16.08 8.79
N ALA A 118 -15.01 16.64 7.57
CA ALA A 118 -14.04 16.31 6.52
C ALA A 118 -12.65 16.94 6.72
N ARG A 119 -12.54 17.89 7.66
CA ARG A 119 -11.27 18.56 8.03
C ARG A 119 -10.69 18.07 9.35
N GLN A 120 -11.49 17.44 10.20
CA GLN A 120 -11.01 16.87 11.46
C GLN A 120 -10.12 15.66 11.18
N PRO A 121 -8.85 15.65 11.65
CA PRO A 121 -7.98 14.49 11.52
C PRO A 121 -8.52 13.30 12.31
N LEU A 122 -8.46 12.13 11.68
CA LEU A 122 -8.73 10.88 12.37
C LEU A 122 -7.55 10.51 13.28
N PRO A 123 -7.80 9.90 14.45
CA PRO A 123 -6.75 9.60 15.42
C PRO A 123 -5.84 8.47 14.92
N TYR A 124 -4.55 8.71 15.04
CA TYR A 124 -3.51 7.71 14.84
C TYR A 124 -3.28 6.86 16.09
N LEU A 125 -2.64 5.71 15.89
CA LEU A 125 -2.03 4.96 16.99
C LEU A 125 -0.80 5.73 17.49
N ASP A 126 -0.58 5.62 18.80
CA ASP A 126 0.69 6.03 19.40
C ASP A 126 1.79 5.01 19.03
N LEU A 127 2.71 5.41 18.16
CA LEU A 127 3.85 4.59 17.76
C LEU A 127 4.95 4.53 18.81
N GLY A 128 4.86 5.32 19.91
CA GLY A 128 5.75 5.20 21.07
C GLY A 128 5.51 3.89 21.86
N ALA A 129 4.32 3.31 21.75
CA ALA A 129 4.04 1.99 22.30
C ALA A 129 4.51 0.92 21.30
N ARG A 130 5.60 0.22 21.62
CA ARG A 130 6.21 -0.82 20.75
C ARG A 130 5.23 -1.94 20.39
N ARG A 131 4.63 -1.83 19.23
CA ARG A 131 3.52 -2.66 18.77
C ARG A 131 3.88 -4.14 18.58
N THR A 132 5.09 -4.42 18.15
CA THR A 132 5.59 -5.78 17.95
C THR A 132 5.63 -6.59 19.27
N ARG A 133 5.62 -5.91 20.41
CA ARG A 133 5.58 -6.53 21.75
C ARG A 133 4.17 -6.77 22.28
N LEU A 134 3.14 -6.28 21.60
CA LEU A 134 1.76 -6.57 22.00
C LEU A 134 1.44 -8.04 21.81
N PRO A 135 0.55 -8.62 22.66
CA PRO A 135 0.10 -10.00 22.47
C PRO A 135 -0.57 -10.18 21.10
N VAL A 136 -0.64 -11.42 20.64
CA VAL A 136 -1.37 -11.79 19.42
C VAL A 136 -2.82 -11.34 19.54
N GLN A 137 -3.32 -10.60 18.53
CA GLN A 137 -4.64 -9.98 18.56
C GLN A 137 -5.67 -10.71 17.69
N THR A 138 -5.19 -11.57 16.78
CA THR A 138 -6.03 -12.24 15.79
C THR A 138 -5.81 -13.75 15.81
N LEU A 139 -6.56 -14.48 14.98
CA LEU A 139 -6.37 -15.91 14.77
C LEU A 139 -5.34 -16.22 13.67
N SER A 140 -4.66 -15.21 13.14
CA SER A 140 -3.66 -15.34 12.07
C SER A 140 -2.44 -16.14 12.52
N ARG A 141 -2.11 -17.19 11.78
CA ARG A 141 -0.84 -17.92 11.94
C ARG A 141 0.35 -17.05 11.52
N LEU A 142 0.18 -16.18 10.52
CA LEU A 142 1.22 -15.23 10.11
C LEU A 142 1.55 -14.27 11.25
N GLU A 143 0.56 -13.72 11.96
CA GLU A 143 0.79 -12.89 13.14
C GLU A 143 1.58 -13.64 14.22
N GLN A 144 1.16 -14.87 14.52
CA GLN A 144 1.85 -15.71 15.53
C GLN A 144 3.30 -15.95 15.17
N ARG A 145 3.58 -16.28 13.90
CA ARG A 145 4.94 -16.50 13.40
C ARG A 145 5.81 -15.24 13.51
N LEU A 146 5.30 -14.09 13.05
CA LEU A 146 6.01 -12.82 13.13
C LEU A 146 6.29 -12.39 14.57
N LYS A 147 5.32 -12.50 15.45
CA LYS A 147 5.48 -12.15 16.88
C LYS A 147 6.39 -13.12 17.66
N SER A 148 6.56 -14.34 17.19
CA SER A 148 7.56 -15.27 17.74
C SER A 148 9.01 -14.95 17.34
N GLY A 149 9.23 -13.91 16.49
CA GLY A 149 10.54 -13.57 15.96
C GLY A 149 11.00 -14.49 14.81
N ALA A 150 10.09 -15.28 14.23
CA ALA A 150 10.41 -16.10 13.07
C ALA A 150 10.53 -15.22 11.82
N PHE A 151 11.55 -15.50 11.01
CA PHE A 151 11.67 -14.92 9.66
C PHE A 151 10.67 -15.61 8.74
N VAL A 152 9.67 -14.87 8.24
CA VAL A 152 8.57 -15.46 7.47
C VAL A 152 8.85 -15.42 5.96
N ARG A 153 8.28 -16.39 5.26
CA ARG A 153 8.30 -16.52 3.81
C ARG A 153 6.88 -16.52 3.31
N THR A 154 6.56 -15.55 2.49
CA THR A 154 5.23 -15.44 1.87
C THR A 154 5.36 -15.43 0.36
N CYS A 155 4.30 -15.81 -0.35
CA CYS A 155 4.24 -15.70 -1.81
C CYS A 155 2.83 -15.27 -2.24
N GLU A 156 2.62 -15.12 -3.54
CA GLU A 156 1.31 -14.81 -4.08
C GLU A 156 0.87 -15.82 -5.15
N LEU A 157 -0.43 -16.09 -5.20
CA LEU A 157 -1.08 -16.80 -6.28
C LEU A 157 -2.07 -15.89 -7.00
N ARG A 158 -2.02 -15.93 -8.32
CA ARG A 158 -2.92 -15.15 -9.16
C ARG A 158 -4.32 -15.73 -9.15
N ALA A 159 -5.31 -14.86 -8.92
CA ALA A 159 -6.71 -15.26 -8.99
C ALA A 159 -7.06 -15.79 -10.39
N PRO A 160 -7.80 -16.92 -10.48
CA PRO A 160 -8.28 -17.48 -11.75
C PRO A 160 -9.12 -16.47 -12.54
N ARG A 161 -8.95 -16.45 -13.86
CA ARG A 161 -9.70 -15.59 -14.78
C ARG A 161 -10.91 -16.30 -15.43
N ASN A 162 -11.27 -17.44 -14.90
CA ASN A 162 -12.42 -18.24 -15.30
C ASN A 162 -13.05 -18.89 -14.05
N ALA A 163 -14.20 -19.52 -14.20
CA ALA A 163 -14.91 -20.18 -13.11
C ALA A 163 -14.39 -21.60 -12.82
N ASN A 164 -13.07 -21.81 -12.91
CA ASN A 164 -12.44 -23.11 -12.67
C ASN A 164 -11.21 -22.97 -11.77
N PHE A 165 -11.18 -23.74 -10.69
CA PHE A 165 -10.09 -23.76 -9.70
C PHE A 165 -9.03 -24.84 -9.96
N ASP A 166 -9.15 -25.71 -10.94
CA ASP A 166 -8.28 -26.89 -11.07
C ASP A 166 -6.80 -26.53 -11.20
N ARG A 167 -6.49 -25.52 -12.04
CA ARG A 167 -5.13 -25.02 -12.17
C ARG A 167 -4.66 -24.37 -10.87
N PHE A 168 -5.50 -23.52 -10.28
CA PHE A 168 -5.19 -22.83 -9.02
C PHE A 168 -4.92 -23.82 -7.89
N ARG A 169 -5.73 -24.88 -7.75
CA ARG A 169 -5.53 -25.93 -6.76
C ARG A 169 -4.20 -26.66 -6.93
N ARG A 170 -3.81 -26.98 -8.17
CA ARG A 170 -2.50 -27.56 -8.44
C ARG A 170 -1.35 -26.63 -8.03
N GLU A 171 -1.44 -25.34 -8.39
CA GLU A 171 -0.45 -24.34 -7.99
C GLU A 171 -0.39 -24.17 -6.46
N ALA A 172 -1.55 -24.10 -5.79
CA ALA A 172 -1.62 -24.01 -4.34
C ALA A 172 -1.05 -25.27 -3.65
N SER A 173 -1.34 -26.47 -4.19
CA SER A 173 -0.78 -27.72 -3.67
C SER A 173 0.73 -27.80 -3.82
N ALA A 174 1.29 -27.27 -4.90
CA ALA A 174 2.73 -27.24 -5.13
C ALA A 174 3.49 -26.40 -4.11
N ILE A 175 2.88 -25.33 -3.56
CA ILE A 175 3.49 -24.42 -2.58
C ILE A 175 3.05 -24.70 -1.14
N HIS A 176 2.09 -25.60 -0.93
CA HIS A 176 1.55 -25.91 0.40
C HIS A 176 2.64 -26.37 1.37
N GLY A 177 2.65 -25.85 2.58
CA GLY A 177 3.60 -26.20 3.62
C GLY A 177 4.99 -25.55 3.49
N HIS A 178 5.28 -24.83 2.38
CA HIS A 178 6.57 -24.17 2.16
C HIS A 178 6.57 -22.69 2.50
N PHE A 179 5.39 -22.08 2.64
CA PHE A 179 5.21 -20.67 2.93
C PHE A 179 4.35 -20.44 4.18
N ASP A 180 4.71 -19.40 4.95
CA ASP A 180 3.97 -19.00 6.15
C ASP A 180 2.60 -18.36 5.83
N ALA A 181 2.48 -17.74 4.64
CA ALA A 181 1.20 -17.26 4.10
C ALA A 181 1.25 -17.08 2.58
N VAL A 182 0.07 -17.11 1.95
CA VAL A 182 -0.11 -16.98 0.50
C VAL A 182 -1.12 -15.87 0.19
N ASN A 183 -0.70 -14.87 -0.60
CA ASN A 183 -1.59 -13.79 -1.03
C ASN A 183 -2.54 -14.28 -2.14
N ALA A 184 -3.83 -14.03 -1.95
CA ALA A 184 -4.85 -14.08 -3.00
C ALA A 184 -4.90 -12.71 -3.68
N THR A 185 -4.46 -12.62 -4.96
CA THR A 185 -4.34 -11.33 -5.65
C THR A 185 -5.70 -10.76 -6.06
N ALA A 186 -5.83 -9.42 -5.99
CA ALA A 186 -7.00 -8.70 -6.51
C ALA A 186 -6.76 -8.27 -7.97
N TYR A 187 -7.77 -8.35 -8.81
CA TYR A 187 -7.92 -7.88 -10.21
C TYR A 187 -6.66 -7.26 -10.87
N LEU A 188 -5.62 -8.08 -11.10
CA LEU A 188 -4.36 -7.63 -11.70
C LEU A 188 -4.57 -7.03 -13.09
N ASN A 189 -3.95 -5.88 -13.35
CA ASN A 189 -3.99 -5.18 -14.63
C ASN A 189 -5.43 -4.90 -15.14
N ALA A 190 -6.36 -4.59 -14.24
CA ALA A 190 -7.76 -4.32 -14.58
C ALA A 190 -8.48 -5.46 -15.32
N LYS A 191 -7.97 -6.67 -15.25
CA LYS A 191 -8.56 -7.81 -15.94
C LYS A 191 -9.52 -8.55 -14.99
N PRO A 192 -10.73 -8.93 -15.46
CA PRO A 192 -11.64 -9.73 -14.67
C PRO A 192 -10.99 -11.04 -14.20
N SER A 193 -11.16 -11.34 -12.93
CA SER A 193 -10.76 -12.58 -12.27
C SER A 193 -11.75 -12.91 -11.16
N LEU A 194 -11.62 -14.07 -10.54
CA LEU A 194 -12.34 -14.34 -9.30
C LEU A 194 -11.96 -13.32 -8.23
N PRO A 195 -12.91 -12.86 -7.39
CA PRO A 195 -12.63 -11.94 -6.29
C PRO A 195 -11.63 -12.54 -5.30
N SER A 196 -10.73 -11.71 -4.76
CA SER A 196 -9.70 -12.18 -3.82
C SER A 196 -10.27 -12.86 -2.56
N PRO A 197 -11.43 -12.48 -1.98
CA PRO A 197 -12.01 -13.23 -0.87
C PRO A 197 -12.40 -14.67 -1.22
N VAL A 198 -12.88 -14.90 -2.45
CA VAL A 198 -13.24 -16.26 -2.93
C VAL A 198 -11.99 -17.12 -3.08
N VAL A 199 -10.92 -16.54 -3.62
CA VAL A 199 -9.63 -17.21 -3.79
C VAL A 199 -8.96 -17.46 -2.43
N ALA A 200 -9.01 -16.50 -1.51
CA ALA A 200 -8.49 -16.64 -0.16
C ALA A 200 -9.21 -17.73 0.64
N ALA A 201 -10.55 -17.83 0.51
CA ALA A 201 -11.33 -18.90 1.11
C ALA A 201 -10.93 -20.28 0.55
N GLU A 202 -10.62 -20.37 -0.74
CA GLU A 202 -10.13 -21.64 -1.34
C GLU A 202 -8.74 -22.00 -0.81
N LEU A 203 -7.82 -21.02 -0.64
CA LEU A 203 -6.52 -21.26 -0.01
C LEU A 203 -6.66 -21.80 1.41
N VAL A 204 -7.59 -21.25 2.21
CA VAL A 204 -7.87 -21.75 3.57
C VAL A 204 -8.38 -23.20 3.53
N ARG A 205 -9.29 -23.55 2.59
CA ARG A 205 -9.77 -24.95 2.42
C ARG A 205 -8.64 -25.92 2.06
N LEU A 206 -7.62 -25.43 1.34
CA LEU A 206 -6.42 -26.19 0.99
C LEU A 206 -5.36 -26.20 2.11
N GLY A 207 -5.66 -25.66 3.31
CA GLY A 207 -4.77 -25.65 4.46
C GLY A 207 -3.72 -24.54 4.46
N CYS A 208 -3.72 -23.64 3.47
CA CYS A 208 -2.82 -22.48 3.42
C CYS A 208 -3.31 -21.37 4.34
N GLU A 209 -2.36 -20.62 4.93
CA GLU A 209 -2.66 -19.34 5.55
C GLU A 209 -2.84 -18.29 4.45
N ALA A 210 -4.06 -17.74 4.31
CA ALA A 210 -4.36 -16.81 3.23
C ALA A 210 -4.19 -15.35 3.65
N VAL A 211 -3.66 -14.52 2.73
CA VAL A 211 -3.71 -13.06 2.81
C VAL A 211 -4.61 -12.55 1.70
N CYS A 212 -5.77 -12.00 2.06
CA CYS A 212 -6.71 -11.42 1.10
C CYS A 212 -6.26 -10.00 0.70
N GLN A 213 -6.04 -9.76 -0.59
CA GLN A 213 -5.74 -8.42 -1.08
C GLN A 213 -7.04 -7.63 -1.29
N ALA A 214 -7.17 -6.47 -0.62
CA ALA A 214 -8.27 -5.52 -0.79
C ALA A 214 -7.76 -4.20 -1.37
N THR A 215 -8.37 -3.72 -2.46
CA THR A 215 -7.91 -2.51 -3.16
C THR A 215 -8.90 -1.36 -3.03
N CYS A 216 -8.41 -0.16 -2.69
CA CYS A 216 -9.23 1.07 -2.67
C CYS A 216 -9.86 1.38 -4.02
N ARG A 217 -9.20 0.98 -5.11
CA ARG A 217 -9.68 1.14 -6.49
C ARG A 217 -11.06 0.50 -6.71
N ASP A 218 -11.33 -0.62 -6.04
CA ASP A 218 -12.49 -1.46 -6.31
C ASP A 218 -13.55 -1.40 -5.20
N HIS A 219 -13.24 -0.77 -4.05
CA HIS A 219 -14.10 -0.78 -2.87
C HIS A 219 -14.70 0.58 -2.52
N THR A 220 -15.99 0.55 -2.18
CA THR A 220 -16.60 1.54 -1.30
C THR A 220 -16.28 1.17 0.16
N LYS A 221 -16.46 2.09 1.11
CA LYS A 221 -16.31 1.78 2.54
C LYS A 221 -17.20 0.61 2.95
N THR A 222 -18.46 0.62 2.52
CA THR A 222 -19.42 -0.46 2.85
C THR A 222 -18.99 -1.82 2.29
N SER A 223 -18.57 -1.88 1.01
CA SER A 223 -18.14 -3.15 0.41
C SER A 223 -16.86 -3.69 1.05
N PHE A 224 -15.98 -2.80 1.51
CA PHE A 224 -14.78 -3.21 2.24
C PHE A 224 -15.10 -3.81 3.61
N ILE A 225 -15.99 -3.21 4.39
CA ILE A 225 -16.43 -3.79 5.67
C ILE A 225 -17.12 -5.15 5.44
N ALA A 226 -17.96 -5.26 4.40
CA ALA A 226 -18.58 -6.53 4.03
C ALA A 226 -17.54 -7.60 3.66
N GLU A 227 -16.46 -7.22 2.98
CA GLU A 227 -15.36 -8.14 2.67
C GLU A 227 -14.63 -8.60 3.93
N LEU A 228 -14.39 -7.73 4.91
CA LEU A 228 -13.80 -8.13 6.20
C LEU A 228 -14.67 -9.14 6.94
N LEU A 229 -16.00 -8.97 6.93
CA LEU A 229 -16.94 -9.93 7.48
C LEU A 229 -16.90 -11.29 6.73
N GLN A 230 -16.91 -11.24 5.40
CA GLN A 230 -16.79 -12.43 4.56
C GLN A 230 -15.47 -13.17 4.83
N ASN A 231 -14.36 -12.46 4.93
CA ASN A 231 -13.06 -13.03 5.23
C ASN A 231 -13.07 -13.74 6.60
N GLN A 232 -13.59 -13.09 7.64
CA GLN A 232 -13.71 -13.67 8.98
C GLN A 232 -14.52 -14.96 8.96
N MET A 233 -15.67 -14.99 8.26
CA MET A 233 -16.53 -16.16 8.14
C MET A 233 -15.88 -17.33 7.40
N ASN A 234 -14.94 -17.06 6.49
CA ASN A 234 -14.21 -18.07 5.73
C ASN A 234 -12.85 -18.46 6.34
N GLY A 235 -12.53 -17.98 7.57
CA GLY A 235 -11.26 -18.27 8.23
C GLY A 235 -10.06 -17.56 7.60
N VAL A 236 -10.29 -16.49 6.84
CA VAL A 236 -9.24 -15.63 6.27
C VAL A 236 -8.93 -14.52 7.28
N HIS A 237 -7.78 -14.62 7.94
CA HIS A 237 -7.43 -13.75 9.06
C HIS A 237 -6.45 -12.63 8.71
N ASN A 238 -5.96 -12.58 7.47
CA ASN A 238 -5.03 -11.55 7.02
C ASN A 238 -5.64 -10.76 5.86
N THR A 239 -5.60 -9.43 5.94
CA THR A 239 -6.05 -8.54 4.87
C THR A 239 -4.94 -7.56 4.50
N LEU A 240 -4.55 -7.55 3.22
CA LEU A 240 -3.58 -6.61 2.67
C LEU A 240 -4.29 -5.43 2.02
N CYS A 241 -4.23 -4.27 2.66
CA CYS A 241 -4.84 -3.02 2.20
C CYS A 241 -3.97 -2.33 1.14
N LEU A 242 -4.46 -2.25 -0.07
CA LEU A 242 -3.78 -1.69 -1.24
C LEU A 242 -4.50 -0.45 -1.77
N THR A 243 -3.76 0.51 -2.32
CA THR A 243 -4.40 1.58 -3.11
C THR A 243 -4.99 1.02 -4.41
N GLY A 244 -4.28 0.12 -5.05
CA GLY A 244 -4.60 -0.44 -6.37
C GLY A 244 -4.09 0.42 -7.52
N ASP A 245 -3.69 -0.23 -8.62
CA ASP A 245 -3.23 0.43 -9.84
C ASP A 245 -4.40 1.10 -10.54
N SER A 246 -4.12 2.17 -11.29
CA SER A 246 -5.17 2.89 -12.00
C SER A 246 -5.67 2.12 -13.24
N TYR A 247 -6.98 2.22 -13.50
CA TYR A 247 -7.59 1.78 -14.75
C TYR A 247 -7.64 2.89 -15.81
N ALA A 248 -6.84 3.95 -15.65
CA ALA A 248 -6.88 5.12 -16.56
C ALA A 248 -6.70 4.73 -18.04
N ALA A 249 -5.95 3.66 -18.32
CA ALA A 249 -5.80 3.12 -19.68
C ALA A 249 -7.08 2.45 -20.21
N ILE A 250 -8.12 2.28 -19.39
CA ILE A 250 -9.40 1.66 -19.79
C ILE A 250 -10.54 2.64 -19.50
N PRO A 251 -10.85 3.59 -20.42
CA PRO A 251 -11.77 4.71 -20.16
C PRO A 251 -13.20 4.31 -19.78
N LYS A 252 -13.59 3.07 -20.05
CA LYS A 252 -14.96 2.54 -19.78
C LYS A 252 -15.16 2.03 -18.37
N ILE A 253 -14.10 1.97 -17.53
CA ILE A 253 -14.17 1.46 -16.17
C ILE A 253 -14.10 2.64 -15.20
N LYS A 254 -15.11 2.77 -14.32
CA LYS A 254 -15.10 3.73 -13.22
C LYS A 254 -14.36 3.13 -12.03
N GLN A 255 -13.34 3.81 -11.58
CA GLN A 255 -12.61 3.51 -10.35
C GLN A 255 -13.37 4.08 -9.16
N VAL A 256 -13.35 3.39 -8.02
CA VAL A 256 -14.10 3.78 -6.82
C VAL A 256 -13.32 4.80 -6.01
N PHE A 257 -12.17 4.40 -5.45
CA PHE A 257 -11.33 5.23 -4.57
C PHE A 257 -12.13 6.04 -3.53
N ASP A 258 -13.14 5.39 -2.90
CA ASP A 258 -13.90 6.00 -1.80
C ASP A 258 -13.03 6.26 -0.56
N MET A 259 -11.87 5.62 -0.51
CA MET A 259 -10.83 5.80 0.51
C MET A 259 -9.45 5.58 -0.10
N ASP A 260 -8.42 6.03 0.58
CA ASP A 260 -7.03 5.66 0.28
C ASP A 260 -6.53 4.55 1.22
N GLY A 261 -5.34 4.00 0.93
CA GLY A 261 -4.83 2.85 1.68
C GLY A 261 -4.59 3.12 3.17
N ALA A 262 -4.31 4.35 3.60
CA ALA A 262 -4.19 4.67 5.02
C ALA A 262 -5.55 4.75 5.70
N LEU A 263 -6.54 5.31 5.02
CA LEU A 263 -7.91 5.34 5.53
C LEU A 263 -8.52 3.94 5.58
N MET A 264 -8.25 3.09 4.58
CA MET A 264 -8.69 1.68 4.59
C MET A 264 -8.13 0.93 5.82
N LEU A 265 -6.85 1.15 6.15
CA LEU A 265 -6.23 0.60 7.37
C LEU A 265 -6.92 1.13 8.64
N TYR A 266 -7.19 2.43 8.69
CA TYR A 266 -7.87 3.06 9.82
C TYR A 266 -9.26 2.46 10.05
N GLU A 267 -10.09 2.35 9.00
CA GLU A 267 -11.44 1.80 9.09
C GLU A 267 -11.43 0.34 9.59
N ALA A 268 -10.54 -0.48 9.04
CA ALA A 268 -10.40 -1.89 9.48
C ALA A 268 -9.89 -2.01 10.92
N ARG A 269 -8.89 -1.20 11.31
CA ARG A 269 -8.39 -1.15 12.68
C ARG A 269 -9.45 -0.67 13.66
N HIS A 270 -10.14 0.43 13.34
CA HIS A 270 -11.17 0.99 14.21
C HIS A 270 -12.26 -0.05 14.49
N LEU A 271 -12.73 -0.73 13.45
CA LEU A 271 -13.70 -1.82 13.59
C LEU A 271 -13.16 -2.96 14.44
N ARG A 272 -11.92 -3.42 14.20
CA ARG A 272 -11.27 -4.50 14.98
C ARG A 272 -11.17 -4.17 16.46
N GLU A 273 -10.84 -2.91 16.80
CA GLU A 273 -10.55 -2.48 18.18
C GLU A 273 -11.80 -2.08 18.94
N THR A 274 -12.79 -1.48 18.28
CA THR A 274 -13.98 -0.92 18.94
C THR A 274 -15.26 -1.73 18.72
N GLY A 275 -15.29 -2.56 17.69
CA GLY A 275 -16.50 -3.23 17.21
C GLY A 275 -17.49 -2.30 16.52
N VAL A 276 -17.09 -1.05 16.22
CA VAL A 276 -17.97 -0.03 15.62
C VAL A 276 -17.50 0.31 14.21
N VAL A 277 -18.42 0.31 13.26
CA VAL A 277 -18.19 0.82 11.92
C VAL A 277 -18.10 2.35 11.98
N HIS A 278 -16.91 2.91 11.76
CA HIS A 278 -16.62 4.32 12.00
C HIS A 278 -17.57 5.28 11.27
N PHE A 279 -17.85 5.03 9.99
CA PHE A 279 -18.64 5.97 9.14
C PHE A 279 -20.17 5.84 9.31
N THR A 280 -20.68 4.77 9.97
CA THR A 280 -22.13 4.60 10.26
C THR A 280 -22.43 4.67 11.75
N GLY A 281 -21.46 4.41 12.62
CA GLY A 281 -21.66 4.25 14.06
C GLY A 281 -22.31 2.91 14.44
N GLU A 282 -22.53 2.01 13.47
CA GLU A 282 -23.13 0.70 13.72
C GLU A 282 -22.15 -0.22 14.45
N ARG A 283 -22.66 -0.94 15.47
CA ARG A 283 -21.88 -1.94 16.19
C ARG A 283 -22.05 -3.32 15.57
N LEU A 284 -20.94 -3.99 15.32
CA LEU A 284 -20.88 -5.38 14.90
C LEU A 284 -20.41 -6.25 16.06
N ASP A 285 -21.11 -7.35 16.33
CA ASP A 285 -20.79 -8.28 17.42
C ASP A 285 -21.00 -9.75 16.97
N PRO A 286 -19.94 -10.56 16.88
CA PRO A 286 -18.53 -10.18 17.06
C PRO A 286 -17.98 -9.38 15.85
N PRO A 287 -17.06 -8.43 16.08
CA PRO A 287 -16.39 -7.73 15.00
C PRO A 287 -15.34 -8.62 14.33
N PRO A 288 -15.06 -8.42 13.03
CA PRO A 288 -13.94 -9.07 12.37
C PRO A 288 -12.61 -8.57 12.96
N ARG A 289 -11.64 -9.50 13.07
CA ARG A 289 -10.32 -9.22 13.67
C ARG A 289 -9.18 -9.55 12.70
N PRO A 290 -9.03 -8.83 11.58
CA PRO A 290 -7.97 -9.09 10.63
C PRO A 290 -6.60 -8.66 11.16
N PHE A 291 -5.56 -9.42 10.83
CA PHE A 291 -4.18 -8.97 10.84
C PHE A 291 -3.94 -8.13 9.60
N LEU A 292 -3.61 -6.86 9.76
CA LEU A 292 -3.67 -5.84 8.72
C LEU A 292 -2.32 -5.60 8.06
N GLY A 293 -2.24 -5.87 6.79
CA GLY A 293 -1.08 -5.55 5.95
C GLY A 293 -1.29 -4.32 5.08
N ALA A 294 -0.20 -3.75 4.60
CA ALA A 294 -0.20 -2.74 3.54
C ALA A 294 1.01 -2.90 2.62
N ALA A 295 0.89 -2.43 1.37
CA ALA A 295 2.04 -2.35 0.48
C ALA A 295 2.83 -1.05 0.70
N MET A 296 4.14 -1.09 0.40
CA MET A 296 5.02 0.07 0.43
C MET A 296 6.03 0.03 -0.70
N ASN A 297 6.21 1.15 -1.41
CA ASN A 297 7.32 1.32 -2.34
C ASN A 297 8.48 2.03 -1.63
N PRO A 298 9.63 1.35 -1.42
CA PRO A 298 10.79 1.93 -0.75
C PRO A 298 11.60 2.89 -1.63
N PHE A 299 11.34 2.91 -2.95
CA PHE A 299 12.15 3.62 -3.95
C PHE A 299 11.52 4.93 -4.44
N THR A 300 10.48 5.42 -3.78
CA THR A 300 9.93 6.76 -4.07
C THR A 300 10.94 7.80 -3.61
N GLU A 301 11.24 8.77 -4.46
CA GLU A 301 12.14 9.89 -4.16
C GLU A 301 11.37 11.17 -3.84
N PRO A 302 11.90 12.03 -2.94
CA PRO A 302 13.03 11.79 -2.04
C PRO A 302 12.72 10.79 -0.91
N LEU A 303 13.74 10.22 -0.25
CA LEU A 303 13.62 9.13 0.75
C LEU A 303 12.65 9.45 1.90
N GLU A 304 12.51 10.71 2.25
CA GLU A 304 11.59 11.16 3.31
C GLU A 304 10.12 10.86 2.95
N VAL A 305 9.79 10.83 1.67
CA VAL A 305 8.41 10.54 1.20
C VAL A 305 7.97 9.12 1.58
N PRO A 306 8.70 8.05 1.21
CA PRO A 306 8.33 6.70 1.60
C PRO A 306 8.42 6.48 3.11
N ILE A 307 9.38 7.09 3.82
CA ILE A 307 9.47 6.99 5.29
C ILE A 307 8.23 7.60 5.95
N ARG A 308 7.83 8.82 5.58
CA ARG A 308 6.61 9.45 6.10
C ARG A 308 5.35 8.64 5.77
N ARG A 309 5.28 8.08 4.56
CA ARG A 309 4.14 7.24 4.16
C ARG A 309 4.09 5.93 4.94
N LEU A 310 5.23 5.31 5.20
CA LEU A 310 5.31 4.10 6.02
C LEU A 310 4.87 4.39 7.46
N LYS A 311 5.39 5.45 8.07
CA LYS A 311 5.00 5.91 9.40
C LYS A 311 3.49 6.18 9.49
N GLN A 312 2.91 6.82 8.48
CA GLN A 312 1.47 7.05 8.39
C GLN A 312 0.66 5.75 8.33
N LYS A 313 1.08 4.77 7.52
CA LYS A 313 0.40 3.46 7.44
C LYS A 313 0.50 2.68 8.75
N ALA A 314 1.66 2.69 9.41
CA ALA A 314 1.85 2.11 10.73
C ALA A 314 0.89 2.75 11.75
N ALA A 315 0.86 4.09 11.82
CA ALA A 315 -0.01 4.84 12.71
C ALA A 315 -1.50 4.68 12.39
N ALA A 316 -1.85 4.47 11.12
CA ALA A 316 -3.22 4.18 10.70
C ALA A 316 -3.68 2.77 11.08
N GLY A 317 -2.75 1.82 11.31
CA GLY A 317 -3.11 0.50 11.81
C GLY A 317 -2.51 -0.68 11.06
N ALA A 318 -1.52 -0.47 10.18
CA ALA A 318 -0.80 -1.58 9.59
C ALA A 318 -0.04 -2.38 10.66
N ASP A 319 -0.17 -3.70 10.62
CA ASP A 319 0.56 -4.64 11.47
C ASP A 319 1.80 -5.19 10.72
N PHE A 320 1.69 -5.36 9.40
CA PHE A 320 2.81 -5.75 8.55
C PHE A 320 2.82 -4.98 7.23
N ILE A 321 3.97 -4.94 6.58
CA ILE A 321 4.20 -4.29 5.30
C ILE A 321 4.79 -5.30 4.34
N GLN A 322 4.24 -5.40 3.14
CA GLN A 322 4.88 -6.05 1.99
C GLN A 322 5.42 -4.95 1.07
N THR A 323 6.74 -4.95 0.82
CA THR A 323 7.30 -3.91 -0.05
C THR A 323 7.08 -4.24 -1.53
N GLN A 324 7.20 -3.22 -2.37
CA GLN A 324 7.38 -3.42 -3.81
C GLN A 324 8.66 -4.23 -4.03
N ILE A 325 8.81 -4.79 -5.23
CA ILE A 325 9.98 -5.57 -5.67
C ILE A 325 11.29 -4.84 -5.39
N VAL A 326 12.22 -5.54 -4.78
CA VAL A 326 13.55 -5.04 -4.44
C VAL A 326 14.61 -5.73 -5.29
N PHE A 327 15.14 -5.03 -6.29
CA PHE A 327 16.38 -5.39 -6.99
C PHE A 327 17.59 -4.62 -6.42
N ASP A 328 17.39 -3.34 -6.02
CA ASP A 328 18.43 -2.49 -5.43
C ASP A 328 18.56 -2.74 -3.93
N VAL A 329 19.33 -3.76 -3.55
CA VAL A 329 19.61 -4.08 -2.13
C VAL A 329 20.31 -2.92 -1.40
N PRO A 330 21.31 -2.24 -1.97
CA PRO A 330 21.90 -1.05 -1.32
C PRO A 330 20.90 0.08 -1.06
N GLY A 331 20.04 0.39 -2.01
CA GLY A 331 18.96 1.38 -1.85
C GLY A 331 17.97 0.97 -0.77
N PHE A 332 17.58 -0.29 -0.75
CA PHE A 332 16.70 -0.83 0.27
C PHE A 332 17.35 -0.82 1.66
N ARG A 333 18.67 -1.07 1.77
CA ARG A 333 19.42 -0.95 3.04
C ARG A 333 19.39 0.47 3.59
N ARG A 334 19.53 1.50 2.72
CA ARG A 334 19.37 2.91 3.12
C ARG A 334 17.95 3.22 3.61
N PHE A 335 16.94 2.72 2.90
CA PHE A 335 15.54 2.84 3.32
C PHE A 335 15.32 2.21 4.70
N MET A 336 15.79 0.97 4.93
CA MET A 336 15.64 0.29 6.22
C MET A 336 16.44 0.96 7.35
N ALA A 337 17.56 1.60 7.06
CA ALA A 337 18.27 2.43 8.05
C ALA A 337 17.38 3.58 8.53
N ALA A 338 16.80 4.35 7.61
CA ALA A 338 15.87 5.43 7.96
C ALA A 338 14.59 4.93 8.66
N VAL A 339 14.09 3.74 8.32
CA VAL A 339 12.96 3.09 9.02
C VAL A 339 13.30 2.84 10.48
N ARG A 340 14.51 2.33 10.77
CA ARG A 340 15.00 2.08 12.14
C ARG A 340 15.24 3.38 12.91
N ASP A 341 15.85 4.38 12.26
CA ASP A 341 16.12 5.70 12.88
C ASP A 341 14.83 6.37 13.38
N GLU A 342 13.70 6.12 12.68
CA GLU A 342 12.36 6.57 13.07
C GLU A 342 11.62 5.57 14.00
N GLY A 343 12.22 4.43 14.37
CA GLY A 343 11.62 3.38 15.20
C GLY A 343 10.37 2.72 14.60
N ILE A 344 10.21 2.77 13.28
CA ILE A 344 9.00 2.26 12.61
C ILE A 344 8.97 0.73 12.63
N ASP A 345 10.14 0.08 12.45
CA ASP A 345 10.29 -1.38 12.48
C ASP A 345 9.98 -2.01 13.85
N GLU A 346 9.90 -1.20 14.91
CA GLU A 346 9.41 -1.65 16.22
C GLU A 346 7.86 -1.73 16.27
N ASN A 347 7.18 -1.18 15.27
CA ASN A 347 5.72 -1.06 15.23
C ASN A 347 5.06 -1.90 14.14
N VAL A 348 5.79 -2.22 13.07
CA VAL A 348 5.29 -3.00 11.93
C VAL A 348 6.35 -4.01 11.47
N PHE A 349 5.90 -5.17 11.02
CA PHE A 349 6.77 -6.17 10.42
C PHE A 349 6.99 -5.85 8.94
N ILE A 350 8.26 -5.76 8.50
CA ILE A 350 8.60 -5.48 7.09
C ILE A 350 8.95 -6.77 6.36
N LEU A 351 8.19 -7.10 5.31
CA LEU A 351 8.44 -8.21 4.40
C LEU A 351 8.94 -7.66 3.07
N ALA A 352 10.19 -7.96 2.72
CA ALA A 352 10.81 -7.44 1.51
C ALA A 352 10.31 -8.20 0.26
N GLY A 353 9.93 -7.49 -0.77
CA GLY A 353 9.47 -8.07 -2.04
C GLY A 353 10.61 -8.65 -2.87
N VAL A 354 10.56 -9.94 -3.20
CA VAL A 354 11.56 -10.65 -3.98
C VAL A 354 10.96 -11.07 -5.32
N PRO A 355 11.48 -10.60 -6.46
CA PRO A 355 11.03 -11.06 -7.78
C PRO A 355 11.59 -12.44 -8.10
N VAL A 356 10.75 -13.30 -8.66
CA VAL A 356 11.16 -14.59 -9.23
C VAL A 356 10.84 -14.59 -10.71
N VAL A 357 11.83 -14.30 -11.56
CA VAL A 357 11.65 -14.06 -13.01
C VAL A 357 12.05 -15.30 -13.78
N THR A 358 11.09 -16.12 -14.16
CA THR A 358 11.32 -17.41 -14.83
C THR A 358 10.87 -17.44 -16.29
N SER A 359 10.60 -16.28 -16.90
CA SER A 359 10.22 -16.18 -18.30
C SER A 359 10.59 -14.83 -18.92
N ALA A 360 10.87 -14.81 -20.21
CA ALA A 360 11.12 -13.58 -20.97
C ALA A 360 9.90 -12.64 -20.93
N SER A 361 8.67 -13.18 -20.98
CA SER A 361 7.44 -12.39 -20.85
C SER A 361 7.31 -11.79 -19.45
N GLY A 362 7.73 -12.51 -18.40
CA GLY A 362 7.80 -12.02 -17.03
C GLY A 362 8.78 -10.86 -16.90
N LEU A 363 9.98 -10.98 -17.47
CA LEU A 363 10.97 -9.90 -17.50
C LEU A 363 10.45 -8.65 -18.22
N ALA A 364 9.76 -8.81 -19.34
CA ALA A 364 9.20 -7.71 -20.12
C ALA A 364 8.05 -6.95 -19.42
N VAL A 365 7.41 -7.53 -18.42
CA VAL A 365 6.33 -6.91 -17.65
C VAL A 365 6.87 -6.01 -16.54
N LEU A 366 8.02 -6.33 -15.94
CA LEU A 366 8.56 -5.63 -14.76
C LEU A 366 8.62 -4.10 -14.90
N PRO A 367 9.15 -3.52 -16.01
CA PRO A 367 9.22 -2.06 -16.15
C PRO A 367 7.85 -1.38 -16.28
N ARG A 368 6.77 -2.17 -16.47
CA ARG A 368 5.40 -1.66 -16.60
C ARG A 368 4.63 -1.69 -15.28
N ILE A 369 5.22 -2.28 -14.24
CA ILE A 369 4.59 -2.34 -12.93
C ILE A 369 4.89 -1.03 -12.21
N PRO A 370 3.85 -0.30 -11.73
CA PRO A 370 4.04 0.97 -11.06
C PRO A 370 5.01 0.88 -9.87
N GLY A 371 6.01 1.77 -9.85
CA GLY A 371 6.97 1.85 -8.76
C GLY A 371 8.06 0.78 -8.74
N VAL A 372 8.14 -0.09 -9.76
CA VAL A 372 9.23 -1.08 -9.88
C VAL A 372 10.44 -0.44 -10.55
N TRP A 373 11.56 -0.46 -9.84
CA TRP A 373 12.88 -0.13 -10.37
C TRP A 373 13.62 -1.43 -10.75
N LEU A 374 13.93 -1.58 -12.03
CA LEU A 374 14.72 -2.71 -12.57
C LEU A 374 16.09 -2.19 -13.03
N PRO A 375 17.17 -2.41 -12.28
CA PRO A 375 18.53 -2.03 -12.68
C PRO A 375 18.94 -2.68 -14.00
N GLU A 376 19.71 -1.96 -14.82
CA GLU A 376 20.13 -2.44 -16.14
C GLU A 376 21.06 -3.67 -16.10
N ASP A 377 21.85 -3.83 -15.05
CA ASP A 377 22.67 -5.03 -14.82
C ASP A 377 21.81 -6.26 -14.53
N ALA A 378 20.82 -6.16 -13.65
CA ALA A 378 19.87 -7.24 -13.36
C ALA A 378 19.05 -7.60 -14.61
N LYS A 379 18.57 -6.59 -15.34
CA LYS A 379 17.87 -6.80 -16.62
C LYS A 379 18.73 -7.52 -17.65
N ARG A 380 19.97 -7.09 -17.82
CA ARG A 380 20.93 -7.70 -18.76
C ARG A 380 21.27 -9.14 -18.36
N ARG A 381 21.53 -9.38 -17.06
CA ARG A 381 21.80 -10.71 -16.52
C ARG A 381 20.68 -11.70 -16.86
N LEU A 382 19.44 -11.33 -16.60
CA LEU A 382 18.26 -12.15 -16.90
C LEU A 382 18.01 -12.30 -18.41
N ALA A 383 18.19 -11.23 -19.21
CA ALA A 383 17.94 -11.25 -20.65
C ALA A 383 18.97 -12.06 -21.44
N GLN A 384 20.21 -12.17 -20.95
CA GLN A 384 21.31 -12.90 -21.59
C GLN A 384 21.48 -14.32 -21.07
N ALA A 385 20.68 -14.74 -20.08
CA ALA A 385 20.74 -16.08 -19.54
C ALA A 385 20.42 -17.14 -20.59
N LYS A 386 21.18 -18.22 -20.62
CA LYS A 386 20.89 -19.39 -21.48
C LYS A 386 19.55 -20.03 -21.10
N ASP A 387 19.28 -20.07 -19.81
CA ASP A 387 18.05 -20.53 -19.20
C ASP A 387 17.59 -19.48 -18.18
N ILE A 388 16.57 -18.72 -18.55
CA ILE A 388 16.04 -17.65 -17.72
C ILE A 388 15.37 -18.16 -16.44
N GLU A 389 14.85 -19.38 -16.42
CA GLU A 389 14.25 -19.97 -15.23
C GLU A 389 15.33 -20.26 -14.18
N THR A 390 16.39 -20.97 -14.54
CA THR A 390 17.52 -21.25 -13.65
C THR A 390 18.16 -19.97 -13.14
N GLU A 391 18.41 -19.00 -14.03
CA GLU A 391 19.02 -17.72 -13.64
C GLU A 391 18.10 -16.88 -12.75
N GLY A 392 16.81 -16.84 -13.05
CA GLY A 392 15.83 -16.11 -12.24
C GLY A 392 15.64 -16.69 -10.84
N VAL A 393 15.72 -18.02 -10.71
CA VAL A 393 15.76 -18.70 -9.40
C VAL A 393 17.01 -18.30 -8.63
N ALA A 394 18.19 -18.33 -9.27
CA ALA A 394 19.44 -17.93 -8.64
C ALA A 394 19.42 -16.46 -8.16
N VAL A 395 18.95 -15.54 -9.02
CA VAL A 395 18.78 -14.12 -8.66
C VAL A 395 17.83 -13.97 -7.46
N ALA A 396 16.70 -14.67 -7.46
CA ALA A 396 15.75 -14.62 -6.35
C ALA A 396 16.32 -15.13 -5.03
N GLN A 397 17.13 -16.18 -5.05
CA GLN A 397 17.83 -16.71 -3.87
C GLN A 397 18.84 -15.68 -3.34
N GLU A 398 19.70 -15.15 -4.20
CA GLU A 398 20.69 -14.13 -3.86
C GLU A 398 20.02 -12.89 -3.22
N LEU A 399 18.94 -12.40 -3.82
CA LEU A 399 18.17 -11.26 -3.30
C LEU A 399 17.55 -11.60 -1.94
N ALA A 400 16.90 -12.75 -1.80
CA ALA A 400 16.23 -13.13 -0.56
C ALA A 400 17.22 -13.28 0.59
N GLU A 401 18.40 -13.82 0.35
CA GLU A 401 19.48 -13.91 1.34
C GLU A 401 20.00 -12.52 1.72
N ALA A 402 20.33 -11.68 0.74
CA ALA A 402 20.84 -10.34 0.99
C ALA A 402 19.84 -9.43 1.73
N LEU A 403 18.54 -9.60 1.45
CA LEU A 403 17.46 -8.87 2.13
C LEU A 403 17.22 -9.41 3.55
N GLY A 404 17.35 -10.74 3.76
CA GLY A 404 17.22 -11.36 5.08
C GLY A 404 18.31 -10.94 6.06
N GLU A 405 19.48 -10.51 5.57
CA GLU A 405 20.57 -9.97 6.40
C GLU A 405 20.33 -8.52 6.88
N ILE A 406 19.35 -7.81 6.29
CA ILE A 406 19.09 -6.43 6.64
C ILE A 406 18.30 -6.37 7.96
N ARG A 407 18.86 -5.73 8.96
CA ARG A 407 18.22 -5.54 10.26
C ARG A 407 16.87 -4.82 10.10
N GLY A 408 15.83 -5.34 10.77
CA GLY A 408 14.45 -4.82 10.72
C GLY A 408 13.59 -5.49 9.63
N VAL A 409 14.18 -6.32 8.75
CA VAL A 409 13.42 -7.17 7.82
C VAL A 409 12.94 -8.41 8.57
N ALA A 410 11.62 -8.60 8.59
CA ALA A 410 10.97 -9.70 9.30
C ALA A 410 10.66 -10.90 8.39
N GLY A 411 10.86 -10.76 7.09
CA GLY A 411 10.61 -11.84 6.12
C GLY A 411 10.73 -11.36 4.69
N VAL A 412 10.43 -12.28 3.78
CA VAL A 412 10.39 -12.02 2.33
C VAL A 412 9.05 -12.39 1.72
N HIS A 413 8.68 -11.68 0.68
CA HIS A 413 7.48 -11.92 -0.11
C HIS A 413 7.86 -12.19 -1.57
N PHE A 414 7.68 -13.43 -2.03
CA PHE A 414 8.02 -13.84 -3.38
C PHE A 414 6.92 -13.52 -4.38
N MET A 415 7.27 -12.80 -5.44
CA MET A 415 6.39 -12.44 -6.55
C MET A 415 6.88 -13.12 -7.83
N LEU A 416 6.11 -14.08 -8.35
CA LEU A 416 6.49 -14.89 -9.51
C LEU A 416 6.11 -14.20 -10.84
N PHE A 417 7.11 -14.05 -11.69
CA PHE A 417 7.01 -13.59 -13.09
C PHE A 417 7.32 -14.73 -14.06
N GLY A 418 6.49 -15.75 -13.99
CA GLY A 418 6.60 -16.98 -14.77
C GLY A 418 5.31 -17.80 -14.74
N PRO A 419 5.30 -18.95 -15.44
CA PRO A 419 4.11 -19.78 -15.57
C PRO A 419 3.92 -20.82 -14.47
N ASP A 420 5.01 -21.22 -13.79
CA ASP A 420 5.00 -22.38 -12.88
C ASP A 420 5.42 -22.01 -11.46
N HIS A 421 4.52 -22.21 -10.49
CA HIS A 421 4.76 -21.96 -9.08
C HIS A 421 5.60 -23.04 -8.39
N ALA A 422 5.86 -24.20 -9.04
CA ALA A 422 6.70 -25.27 -8.49
C ALA A 422 8.17 -24.84 -8.31
N VAL A 423 8.59 -23.73 -8.91
CA VAL A 423 9.93 -23.15 -8.71
C VAL A 423 10.10 -22.46 -7.36
N LEU A 424 9.00 -22.07 -6.67
CA LEU A 424 9.06 -21.32 -5.42
C LEU A 424 9.48 -22.13 -4.20
N PRO A 425 9.00 -23.38 -3.95
CA PRO A 425 9.39 -24.16 -2.80
C PRO A 425 10.90 -24.40 -2.66
N PRO A 426 11.65 -24.76 -3.71
CA PRO A 426 13.12 -24.90 -3.62
C PRO A 426 13.81 -23.61 -3.17
N ILE A 427 13.38 -22.44 -3.67
CA ILE A 427 13.91 -21.13 -3.25
C ILE A 427 13.66 -20.92 -1.76
N ALA A 428 12.44 -21.13 -1.31
CA ALA A 428 12.07 -20.94 0.09
C ALA A 428 12.81 -21.89 1.04
N GLN A 429 13.05 -23.14 0.63
CA GLN A 429 13.78 -24.16 1.41
C GLN A 429 15.28 -23.87 1.49
N ALA A 430 15.86 -23.36 0.41
CA ALA A 430 17.31 -23.07 0.35
C ALA A 430 17.71 -21.87 1.23
N LEU A 431 16.76 -21.00 1.61
CA LEU A 431 17.06 -19.89 2.48
C LEU A 431 17.51 -20.36 3.86
N ARG A 432 18.69 -19.90 4.28
CA ARG A 432 19.18 -20.14 5.64
C ARG A 432 18.22 -19.56 6.68
N PRO A 433 18.21 -20.08 7.90
CA PRO A 433 17.39 -19.52 8.96
C PRO A 433 17.94 -18.16 9.39
N PHE A 434 17.13 -17.10 9.20
CA PHE A 434 17.41 -15.78 9.74
C PHE A 434 16.70 -15.63 11.10
N ARG A 435 17.30 -14.83 12.01
CA ARG A 435 16.65 -14.42 13.26
C ARG A 435 16.35 -12.93 13.18
N VAL A 436 15.10 -12.56 13.36
CA VAL A 436 14.70 -11.16 13.44
C VAL A 436 15.30 -10.55 14.70
N GLY A 437 16.14 -9.50 14.53
CA GLY A 437 16.79 -8.81 15.66
C GLY A 437 18.17 -9.29 16.08
N ALA A 438 18.80 -10.28 15.42
CA ALA A 438 20.17 -10.66 15.68
C ALA A 438 21.16 -9.62 15.11
N THR A 439 22.02 -9.08 15.96
CA THR A 439 23.09 -8.13 15.58
C THR A 439 24.26 -8.89 14.99
N ASN A 440 24.35 -8.98 13.67
CA ASN A 440 25.55 -9.40 12.95
C ASN A 440 26.07 -8.26 12.05
N GLU A 441 26.03 -7.02 12.52
CA GLU A 441 26.66 -5.91 11.80
C GLU A 441 28.00 -5.56 12.44
N THR A 442 29.09 -6.07 11.84
CA THR A 442 30.33 -5.29 11.74
C THR A 442 30.07 -4.22 10.67
N ASN A 443 29.78 -3.02 11.11
CA ASN A 443 29.44 -1.89 10.24
C ASN A 443 30.72 -1.46 9.48
N PRO A 444 30.89 -1.68 8.18
CA PRO A 444 31.93 -0.97 7.44
C PRO A 444 31.48 0.50 7.32
N ALA A 445 32.33 1.42 7.76
CA ALA A 445 32.11 2.84 7.62
C ALA A 445 31.75 3.18 6.15
N PRO A 446 30.79 4.12 5.92
CA PRO A 446 30.44 4.51 4.56
C PRO A 446 31.67 5.09 3.85
N PRO A 447 31.89 4.75 2.57
CA PRO A 447 32.96 5.37 1.79
C PRO A 447 32.72 6.88 1.72
N ALA A 448 33.77 7.65 2.01
CA ALA A 448 33.72 9.10 1.93
C ALA A 448 33.26 9.55 0.53
N LEU A 449 32.25 10.40 0.49
CA LEU A 449 31.77 11.03 -0.75
C LEU A 449 32.93 11.84 -1.38
N PRO A 450 33.18 11.72 -2.68
CA PRO A 450 34.13 12.61 -3.35
C PRO A 450 33.61 14.04 -3.30
N ALA A 451 34.49 14.96 -2.91
CA ALA A 451 34.19 16.38 -2.86
C ALA A 451 33.72 16.91 -4.22
N CYS A 452 32.50 17.44 -4.26
CA CYS A 452 32.01 18.19 -5.41
C CYS A 452 32.93 19.38 -5.69
N LEU A 453 33.55 19.38 -6.86
CA LEU A 453 34.23 20.53 -7.42
C LEU A 453 33.23 21.66 -7.64
N SER A 454 33.46 22.79 -7.03
CA SER A 454 32.71 24.04 -7.25
C SER A 454 32.92 24.51 -8.70
N PRO A 455 31.88 25.00 -9.39
CA PRO A 455 32.07 25.64 -10.68
C PRO A 455 32.65 27.04 -10.49
N THR A 456 33.73 27.29 -11.17
CA THR A 456 34.25 28.63 -11.45
C THR A 456 33.41 29.31 -12.54
#